data_4ace8ef8c3fb9cdbc13a2516513cbefd
#
_entry.id   4ace8ef8c3fb9cdbc13a2516513cbefd
#
_cell.length_a   1.000
_cell.length_b   1.000
_cell.length_c   1.000
_cell.angle_alpha   90.00
_cell.angle_beta   90.00
_cell.angle_gamma   90.00
#
_symmetry.space_group_name_H-M   'P 1'
#
loop_
_entity.id
_entity.type
_entity.pdbx_description
1 polymer ?
#
loop_
_entity_poly.entity_id
_entity_poly.type
_entity_poly.pdbx_seq_one_letter_code
_entity_poly.pdbx_strand_id
1 'polypeptide(L)'
;LAGTQTIADSKRAFHQAFPHVIAPLYRRIADELLVELHLLSHQVAFQPNALFAVGLNTVFTRFTEGYRPEVHTADLLSALCSSNGFDAAQLKDQSDRCLKEAAGQSGDAFAAWLKGHALEHDAHYSRLMGVGLLALLEASEASNATGDPAERRGHAVKLSLIHI
;
A
#
# COMPACT_ATOMS: atom_id res chain seq x y z
N LEU A 1 -26.51 19.67 -0.05
CA LEU A 1 -26.00 18.43 0.51
C LEU A 1 -25.19 17.75 -0.58
N ALA A 2 -23.85 17.88 -0.57
CA ALA A 2 -22.98 17.03 -1.38
C ALA A 2 -23.16 15.61 -0.87
N GLY A 3 -23.80 14.75 -1.66
CA GLY A 3 -24.03 13.36 -1.31
C GLY A 3 -22.68 12.65 -1.16
N THR A 4 -22.57 11.76 -0.17
CA THR A 4 -21.40 10.92 0.00
C THR A 4 -21.18 10.10 -1.28
N GLN A 5 -19.97 10.14 -1.83
CA GLN A 5 -19.61 9.38 -3.03
C GLN A 5 -19.93 7.89 -2.84
N THR A 6 -20.66 7.31 -3.75
CA THR A 6 -20.99 5.88 -3.73
C THR A 6 -19.92 5.06 -4.46
N ILE A 7 -19.91 3.74 -4.21
CA ILE A 7 -19.03 2.84 -4.97
C ILE A 7 -19.30 2.89 -6.49
N ALA A 8 -20.55 3.13 -6.90
CA ALA A 8 -20.89 3.30 -8.29
C ALA A 8 -20.29 4.57 -8.89
N ASP A 9 -20.19 5.64 -8.11
CA ASP A 9 -19.52 6.88 -8.51
C ASP A 9 -18.02 6.69 -8.65
N SER A 10 -17.38 5.99 -7.70
CA SER A 10 -15.96 5.64 -7.78
C SER A 10 -15.66 4.79 -9.02
N LYS A 11 -16.51 3.78 -9.32
CA LYS A 11 -16.37 2.96 -10.52
C LYS A 11 -16.52 3.78 -11.79
N ARG A 12 -17.47 4.69 -11.84
CA ARG A 12 -17.68 5.59 -13.00
C ARG A 12 -16.47 6.50 -13.21
N ALA A 13 -15.97 7.12 -12.13
CA ALA A 13 -14.79 7.98 -12.16
C ALA A 13 -13.55 7.20 -12.61
N PHE A 14 -13.38 5.97 -12.12
CA PHE A 14 -12.30 5.08 -12.53
C PHE A 14 -12.33 4.79 -14.04
N HIS A 15 -13.49 4.38 -14.59
CA HIS A 15 -13.60 4.09 -16.01
C HIS A 15 -13.44 5.33 -16.90
N GLN A 16 -13.77 6.51 -16.39
CA GLN A 16 -13.49 7.78 -17.09
C GLN A 16 -11.99 8.11 -17.09
N ALA A 17 -11.31 7.89 -15.96
CA ALA A 17 -9.88 8.15 -15.82
C ALA A 17 -9.01 7.12 -16.54
N PHE A 18 -9.48 5.87 -16.65
CA PHE A 18 -8.79 4.77 -17.32
C PHE A 18 -9.70 4.14 -18.40
N PRO A 19 -9.76 4.75 -19.60
CA PRO A 19 -10.66 4.32 -20.69
C PRO A 19 -10.11 3.12 -21.48
N HIS A 20 -9.21 2.33 -20.90
CA HIS A 20 -8.62 1.17 -21.53
C HIS A 20 -9.24 -0.14 -21.05
N VAL A 21 -9.23 -1.15 -21.92
CA VAL A 21 -9.70 -2.49 -21.56
C VAL A 21 -8.67 -3.15 -20.64
N ILE A 22 -9.12 -3.60 -19.48
CA ILE A 22 -8.31 -4.39 -18.56
C ILE A 22 -8.55 -5.86 -18.86
N ALA A 23 -7.49 -6.62 -19.11
CA ALA A 23 -7.60 -8.06 -19.34
C ALA A 23 -8.25 -8.76 -18.15
N PRO A 24 -9.08 -9.82 -18.36
CA PRO A 24 -9.88 -10.44 -17.31
C PRO A 24 -9.07 -10.88 -16.09
N LEU A 25 -7.82 -11.33 -16.29
CA LEU A 25 -6.90 -11.72 -15.22
C LEU A 25 -6.66 -10.59 -14.21
N TYR A 26 -6.52 -9.35 -14.69
CA TYR A 26 -6.22 -8.18 -13.86
C TYR A 26 -7.46 -7.44 -13.40
N ARG A 27 -8.60 -7.59 -14.11
CA ARG A 27 -9.84 -6.86 -13.82
C ARG A 27 -10.35 -7.12 -12.43
N ARG A 28 -10.35 -8.37 -11.99
CA ARG A 28 -10.85 -8.75 -10.66
C ARG A 28 -10.07 -8.05 -9.56
N ILE A 29 -8.74 -8.05 -9.66
CA ILE A 29 -7.88 -7.43 -8.63
C ILE A 29 -7.99 -5.91 -8.67
N ALA A 30 -8.11 -5.31 -9.86
CA ALA A 30 -8.37 -3.88 -10.01
C ALA A 30 -9.71 -3.48 -9.36
N ASP A 31 -10.77 -4.27 -9.56
CA ASP A 31 -12.07 -4.06 -8.92
C ASP A 31 -11.98 -4.21 -7.39
N GLU A 32 -11.26 -5.19 -6.89
CA GLU A 32 -11.05 -5.41 -5.45
C GLU A 32 -10.28 -4.23 -4.82
N LEU A 33 -9.19 -3.76 -5.45
CA LEU A 33 -8.47 -2.57 -5.00
C LEU A 33 -9.33 -1.31 -5.03
N LEU A 34 -10.11 -1.11 -6.09
CA LEU A 34 -11.02 0.03 -6.21
C LEU A 34 -12.01 0.07 -5.04
N VAL A 35 -12.61 -1.08 -4.71
CA VAL A 35 -13.56 -1.21 -3.59
C VAL A 35 -12.84 -0.95 -2.26
N GLU A 36 -11.66 -1.52 -2.05
CA GLU A 36 -10.89 -1.31 -0.81
C GLU A 36 -10.52 0.17 -0.61
N LEU A 37 -10.02 0.83 -1.65
CA LEU A 37 -9.70 2.26 -1.59
C LEU A 37 -10.96 3.11 -1.34
N HIS A 38 -12.09 2.75 -1.97
CA HIS A 38 -13.36 3.41 -1.70
C HIS A 38 -13.77 3.30 -0.23
N LEU A 39 -13.74 2.09 0.34
CA LEU A 39 -14.10 1.87 1.74
C LEU A 39 -13.19 2.62 2.69
N LEU A 40 -11.87 2.62 2.44
CA LEU A 40 -10.90 3.36 3.25
C LEU A 40 -11.13 4.86 3.19
N SER A 41 -11.40 5.42 2.01
CA SER A 41 -11.65 6.86 1.85
C SER A 41 -12.88 7.38 2.61
N HIS A 42 -13.81 6.48 2.97
CA HIS A 42 -15.01 6.81 3.73
C HIS A 42 -14.90 6.55 5.24
N GLN A 43 -13.78 6.02 5.70
CA GLN A 43 -13.57 5.78 7.12
C GLN A 43 -12.98 7.02 7.80
N VAL A 44 -13.69 7.56 8.78
CA VAL A 44 -13.30 8.80 9.49
C VAL A 44 -11.94 8.67 10.16
N ALA A 45 -11.63 7.50 10.72
CA ALA A 45 -10.37 7.23 11.41
C ALA A 45 -9.22 6.84 10.46
N PHE A 46 -9.47 6.71 9.17
CA PHE A 46 -8.42 6.35 8.20
C PHE A 46 -7.64 7.59 7.78
N GLN A 47 -6.32 7.52 7.96
CA GLN A 47 -5.39 8.51 7.44
C GLN A 47 -4.34 7.78 6.59
N PRO A 48 -4.15 8.16 5.32
CA PRO A 48 -3.06 7.63 4.50
C PRO A 48 -1.72 7.94 5.16
N ASN A 49 -0.96 6.90 5.48
CA ASN A 49 0.37 7.02 6.07
C ASN A 49 1.41 6.25 5.25
N ALA A 50 2.67 6.27 5.71
CA ALA A 50 3.76 5.61 4.99
C ALA A 50 3.54 4.10 4.85
N LEU A 51 2.98 3.43 5.86
CA LEU A 51 2.68 1.98 5.79
C LEU A 51 1.63 1.68 4.72
N PHE A 52 0.58 2.50 4.64
CA PHE A 52 -0.43 2.39 3.59
C PHE A 52 0.18 2.64 2.20
N ALA A 53 0.99 3.68 2.05
CA ALA A 53 1.64 4.02 0.79
C ALA A 53 2.54 2.88 0.28
N VAL A 54 3.39 2.32 1.16
CA VAL A 54 4.25 1.17 0.85
C VAL A 54 3.41 -0.06 0.50
N GLY A 55 2.38 -0.36 1.29
CA GLY A 55 1.49 -1.50 1.08
C GLY A 55 0.76 -1.44 -0.24
N LEU A 56 0.15 -0.30 -0.56
CA LEU A 56 -0.56 -0.10 -1.83
C LEU A 56 0.38 -0.27 -3.03
N ASN A 57 1.54 0.39 -3.00
CA ASN A 57 2.50 0.29 -4.10
C ASN A 57 3.07 -1.13 -4.25
N THR A 58 3.34 -1.83 -3.14
CA THR A 58 3.81 -3.22 -3.15
C THR A 58 2.78 -4.17 -3.77
N VAL A 59 1.53 -4.10 -3.32
CA VAL A 59 0.44 -4.91 -3.87
C VAL A 59 0.23 -4.60 -5.35
N PHE A 60 0.19 -3.32 -5.70
CA PHE A 60 -0.03 -2.89 -7.08
C PHE A 60 1.09 -3.35 -8.02
N THR A 61 2.35 -3.21 -7.61
CA THR A 61 3.50 -3.66 -8.41
C THR A 61 3.45 -5.17 -8.66
N ARG A 62 3.18 -5.96 -7.62
CA ARG A 62 3.05 -7.42 -7.74
C ARG A 62 1.88 -7.83 -8.64
N PHE A 63 0.75 -7.16 -8.48
CA PHE A 63 -0.46 -7.42 -9.26
C PHE A 63 -0.29 -7.06 -10.74
N THR A 64 0.46 -6.00 -11.06
CA THR A 64 0.69 -5.55 -12.45
C THR A 64 1.90 -6.22 -13.10
N GLU A 65 2.52 -7.16 -12.43
CA GLU A 65 3.61 -7.95 -13.00
C GLU A 65 3.11 -8.70 -14.26
N GLY A 66 3.74 -8.41 -15.41
CA GLY A 66 3.31 -8.94 -16.68
C GLY A 66 2.11 -8.23 -17.37
N TYR A 67 1.57 -7.17 -16.76
CA TYR A 67 0.51 -6.36 -17.37
C TYR A 67 0.95 -5.74 -18.69
N ARG A 68 0.08 -5.78 -19.70
CA ARG A 68 0.35 -5.20 -21.03
C ARG A 68 -0.83 -4.33 -21.49
N PRO A 69 -0.57 -3.18 -22.14
CA PRO A 69 0.74 -2.53 -22.33
C PRO A 69 1.31 -1.99 -21.02
N GLU A 70 2.62 -2.13 -20.80
CA GLU A 70 3.29 -1.70 -19.57
C GLU A 70 3.13 -0.20 -19.30
N VAL A 71 3.08 0.62 -20.38
CA VAL A 71 2.88 2.07 -20.28
C VAL A 71 1.57 2.47 -19.60
N HIS A 72 0.55 1.60 -19.59
CA HIS A 72 -0.73 1.88 -18.92
C HIS A 72 -0.69 1.62 -17.41
N THR A 73 0.38 1.05 -16.88
CA THR A 73 0.44 0.66 -15.45
C THR A 73 0.35 1.88 -14.52
N ALA A 74 1.08 2.94 -14.84
CA ALA A 74 1.06 4.17 -14.05
C ALA A 74 -0.32 4.86 -14.10
N ASP A 75 -0.96 4.88 -15.27
CA ASP A 75 -2.29 5.45 -15.47
C ASP A 75 -3.35 4.63 -14.70
N LEU A 76 -3.19 3.30 -14.66
CA LEU A 76 -4.08 2.42 -13.90
C LEU A 76 -4.04 2.73 -12.40
N LEU A 77 -2.83 2.87 -11.82
CA LEU A 77 -2.68 3.25 -10.40
C LEU A 77 -3.25 4.64 -10.15
N SER A 78 -2.94 5.60 -11.03
CA SER A 78 -3.45 6.97 -10.93
C SER A 78 -4.98 7.00 -10.93
N ALA A 79 -5.61 6.23 -11.82
CA ALA A 79 -7.07 6.15 -11.90
C ALA A 79 -7.71 5.49 -10.66
N LEU A 80 -7.10 4.40 -10.14
CA LEU A 80 -7.55 3.74 -8.91
C LEU A 80 -7.51 4.69 -7.70
N CYS A 81 -6.43 5.46 -7.58
CA CYS A 81 -6.24 6.42 -6.49
C CYS A 81 -7.19 7.61 -6.65
N SER A 82 -7.16 8.30 -7.79
CA SER A 82 -7.89 9.56 -8.00
C SER A 82 -9.41 9.37 -7.92
N SER A 83 -9.94 8.23 -8.37
CA SER A 83 -11.36 7.89 -8.26
C SER A 83 -11.86 7.77 -6.81
N ASN A 84 -10.95 7.68 -5.85
CA ASN A 84 -11.24 7.59 -4.41
C ASN A 84 -10.60 8.73 -3.58
N GLY A 85 -10.12 9.78 -4.24
CA GLY A 85 -9.57 10.96 -3.57
C GLY A 85 -8.15 10.83 -3.06
N PHE A 86 -7.40 9.80 -3.51
CA PHE A 86 -5.98 9.65 -3.21
C PHE A 86 -5.09 10.19 -4.34
N ASP A 87 -3.91 10.66 -4.00
CA ASP A 87 -2.87 11.08 -4.95
C ASP A 87 -1.84 9.96 -5.12
N ALA A 88 -1.83 9.31 -6.29
CA ALA A 88 -0.93 8.20 -6.59
C ALA A 88 0.54 8.63 -6.60
N ALA A 89 0.86 9.83 -7.10
CA ALA A 89 2.22 10.33 -7.15
C ALA A 89 2.76 10.59 -5.74
N GLN A 90 1.97 11.24 -4.90
CA GLN A 90 2.32 11.48 -3.50
C GLN A 90 2.53 10.17 -2.73
N LEU A 91 1.64 9.19 -2.91
CA LEU A 91 1.77 7.89 -2.26
C LEU A 91 3.00 7.13 -2.77
N LYS A 92 3.31 7.22 -4.05
CA LYS A 92 4.52 6.61 -4.60
C LYS A 92 5.79 7.23 -4.02
N ASP A 93 5.90 8.55 -4.00
CA ASP A 93 7.04 9.26 -3.42
C ASP A 93 7.21 8.94 -1.93
N GLN A 94 6.12 8.86 -1.19
CA GLN A 94 6.13 8.48 0.22
C GLN A 94 6.61 7.03 0.41
N SER A 95 6.14 6.11 -0.43
CA SER A 95 6.55 4.71 -0.44
C SER A 95 8.05 4.57 -0.73
N ASP A 96 8.54 5.20 -1.79
CA ASP A 96 9.94 5.12 -2.21
C ASP A 96 10.89 5.67 -1.13
N ARG A 97 10.53 6.79 -0.50
CA ARG A 97 11.29 7.36 0.62
C ARG A 97 11.32 6.43 1.82
N CYS A 98 10.16 5.91 2.21
CA CYS A 98 10.04 5.04 3.37
C CYS A 98 10.81 3.72 3.19
N LEU A 99 10.75 3.10 2.00
CA LEU A 99 11.52 1.91 1.68
C LEU A 99 13.03 2.18 1.71
N LYS A 100 13.48 3.33 1.19
CA LYS A 100 14.89 3.73 1.23
C LYS A 100 15.39 3.95 2.66
N GLU A 101 14.57 4.59 3.51
CA GLU A 101 14.89 4.81 4.91
C GLU A 101 14.95 3.48 5.68
N ALA A 102 13.98 2.57 5.46
CA ALA A 102 13.97 1.25 6.07
C ALA A 102 15.19 0.41 5.71
N ALA A 103 15.65 0.47 4.46
CA ALA A 103 16.85 -0.23 3.99
C ALA A 103 18.13 0.25 4.70
N GLY A 104 18.14 1.46 5.24
CA GLY A 104 19.24 2.01 6.04
C GLY A 104 19.20 1.63 7.52
N GLN A 105 18.16 0.91 7.98
CA GLN A 105 17.96 0.53 9.39
C GLN A 105 18.22 -0.96 9.60
N SER A 106 18.58 -1.34 10.83
CA SER A 106 18.76 -2.76 11.17
C SER A 106 18.41 -3.03 12.62
N GLY A 107 17.90 -4.24 12.90
CA GLY A 107 17.63 -4.72 14.25
C GLY A 107 16.84 -3.72 15.12
N ASP A 108 17.41 -3.35 16.26
CA ASP A 108 16.77 -2.42 17.22
C ASP A 108 16.59 -1.01 16.65
N ALA A 109 17.47 -0.57 15.74
CA ALA A 109 17.33 0.72 15.06
C ALA A 109 16.12 0.73 14.14
N PHE A 110 15.83 -0.37 13.42
CA PHE A 110 14.62 -0.51 12.64
C PHE A 110 13.37 -0.48 13.51
N ALA A 111 13.38 -1.20 14.65
CA ALA A 111 12.25 -1.20 15.58
C ALA A 111 11.96 0.20 16.15
N ALA A 112 13.00 0.95 16.50
CA ALA A 112 12.86 2.32 16.99
C ALA A 112 12.36 3.28 15.90
N TRP A 113 12.89 3.15 14.67
CA TRP A 113 12.44 3.92 13.51
C TRP A 113 10.97 3.64 13.18
N LEU A 114 10.57 2.36 13.19
CA LEU A 114 9.20 1.94 12.91
C LEU A 114 8.18 2.50 13.91
N LYS A 115 8.56 2.66 15.18
CA LYS A 115 7.69 3.29 16.20
C LYS A 115 7.31 4.71 15.84
N GLY A 116 8.18 5.45 15.15
CA GLY A 116 7.87 6.79 14.62
C GLY A 116 6.84 6.79 13.48
N HIS A 117 6.58 5.62 12.88
CA HIS A 117 5.59 5.40 11.82
C HIS A 117 4.40 4.57 12.30
N ALA A 118 4.36 4.20 13.59
CA ALA A 118 3.27 3.45 14.18
C ALA A 118 1.96 4.24 14.10
N LEU A 119 0.87 3.49 13.99
CA LEU A 119 -0.47 4.08 14.00
C LEU A 119 -0.77 4.66 15.39
N GLU A 120 -1.47 5.77 15.43
CA GLU A 120 -2.11 6.25 16.65
C GLU A 120 -3.13 5.21 17.15
N HIS A 121 -3.39 5.19 18.46
CA HIS A 121 -4.21 4.16 19.12
C HIS A 121 -5.61 4.00 18.51
N ASP A 122 -6.18 5.10 17.99
CA ASP A 122 -7.53 5.12 17.38
C ASP A 122 -7.50 5.11 15.86
N ALA A 123 -6.33 4.93 15.22
CA ALA A 123 -6.22 4.93 13.77
C ALA A 123 -6.75 3.62 13.19
N HIS A 124 -7.46 3.73 12.05
CA HIS A 124 -7.94 2.55 11.35
C HIS A 124 -6.77 1.77 10.71
N TYR A 125 -6.66 0.50 11.08
CA TYR A 125 -5.71 -0.44 10.47
C TYR A 125 -6.30 -1.05 9.19
N SER A 126 -5.55 -1.03 8.09
CA SER A 126 -5.92 -1.70 6.85
C SER A 126 -4.98 -2.86 6.51
N ARG A 127 -5.46 -3.82 5.70
CA ARG A 127 -4.63 -4.92 5.19
C ARG A 127 -3.41 -4.40 4.43
N LEU A 128 -3.56 -3.30 3.69
CA LEU A 128 -2.47 -2.67 2.94
C LEU A 128 -1.36 -2.17 3.87
N MET A 129 -1.70 -1.66 5.05
CA MET A 129 -0.70 -1.28 6.07
C MET A 129 0.10 -2.49 6.56
N GLY A 130 -0.54 -3.66 6.71
CA GLY A 130 0.16 -4.91 7.05
C GLY A 130 1.14 -5.35 5.97
N VAL A 131 0.75 -5.25 4.71
CA VAL A 131 1.66 -5.51 3.57
C VAL A 131 2.81 -4.51 3.56
N GLY A 132 2.54 -3.23 3.83
CA GLY A 132 3.55 -2.19 3.92
C GLY A 132 4.59 -2.47 5.02
N LEU A 133 4.12 -2.86 6.21
CA LEU A 133 4.99 -3.25 7.32
C LEU A 133 5.91 -4.42 6.93
N LEU A 134 5.37 -5.44 6.29
CA LEU A 134 6.15 -6.58 5.84
C LEU A 134 7.21 -6.18 4.80
N ALA A 135 6.83 -5.36 3.82
CA ALA A 135 7.75 -4.87 2.80
C ALA A 135 8.89 -4.02 3.37
N LEU A 136 8.62 -3.19 4.40
CA LEU A 136 9.64 -2.42 5.10
C LEU A 136 10.60 -3.32 5.88
N LEU A 137 10.09 -4.37 6.51
CA LEU A 137 10.91 -5.35 7.20
C LEU A 137 11.83 -6.08 6.22
N GLU A 138 11.29 -6.56 5.09
CA GLU A 138 12.08 -7.20 4.02
C GLU A 138 13.17 -6.28 3.47
N ALA A 139 12.88 -4.99 3.29
CA ALA A 139 13.85 -3.99 2.82
C ALA A 139 14.98 -3.78 3.83
N SER A 140 14.65 -3.71 5.12
CA SER A 140 15.61 -3.62 6.23
C SER A 140 16.53 -4.84 6.30
N GLU A 141 15.98 -6.06 6.16
CA GLU A 141 16.73 -7.31 6.22
C GLU A 141 17.59 -7.56 4.98
N ALA A 142 17.14 -7.17 3.79
CA ALA A 142 17.90 -7.31 2.55
C ALA A 142 19.22 -6.53 2.58
N SER A 143 19.26 -5.40 3.29
CA SER A 143 20.49 -4.61 3.49
C SER A 143 21.46 -5.27 4.47
N ASN A 144 21.01 -6.22 5.29
CA ASN A 144 21.78 -6.90 6.33
C ASN A 144 21.99 -8.38 6.03
N ALA A 145 22.15 -8.77 4.76
CA ALA A 145 22.13 -10.15 4.24
C ALA A 145 23.27 -11.08 4.74
N THR A 146 23.53 -11.13 6.06
CA THR A 146 24.45 -12.09 6.69
C THR A 146 23.78 -12.95 7.77
N GLY A 147 22.44 -12.94 7.91
CA GLY A 147 21.70 -13.68 8.95
C GLY A 147 20.83 -14.83 8.42
N ASP A 148 20.61 -15.86 9.27
CA ASP A 148 19.85 -17.09 9.00
C ASP A 148 18.37 -16.78 8.63
N PRO A 149 17.81 -17.41 7.56
CA PRO A 149 16.40 -17.29 7.15
C PRO A 149 15.36 -17.66 8.22
N ALA A 150 15.72 -18.47 9.20
CA ALA A 150 14.81 -18.90 10.29
C ALA A 150 14.60 -17.80 11.34
N GLU A 151 15.64 -17.04 11.68
CA GLU A 151 15.56 -15.90 12.62
C GLU A 151 14.72 -14.74 12.03
N ARG A 152 14.76 -14.55 10.71
CA ARG A 152 14.00 -13.52 9.99
C ARG A 152 12.50 -13.67 10.15
N ARG A 153 11.98 -14.90 10.03
CA ARG A 153 10.53 -15.18 10.19
C ARG A 153 10.06 -14.98 11.63
N GLY A 154 10.89 -15.34 12.60
CA GLY A 154 10.59 -15.15 14.03
C GLY A 154 10.51 -13.67 14.42
N HIS A 155 11.30 -12.80 13.81
CA HIS A 155 11.29 -11.35 14.08
C HIS A 155 10.05 -10.66 13.46
N ALA A 156 9.67 -11.03 12.23
CA ALA A 156 8.48 -10.53 11.57
C ALA A 156 7.20 -10.85 12.35
N VAL A 157 7.08 -12.08 12.87
CA VAL A 157 5.95 -12.51 13.70
C VAL A 157 5.90 -11.77 15.04
N LYS A 158 7.04 -11.52 15.68
CA LYS A 158 7.11 -10.74 16.94
C LYS A 158 6.69 -9.28 16.75
N LEU A 159 7.13 -8.63 15.68
CA LEU A 159 6.75 -7.24 15.38
C LEU A 159 5.26 -7.11 15.02
N SER A 160 4.69 -8.10 14.34
CA SER A 160 3.27 -8.17 14.03
C SER A 160 2.40 -8.37 15.29
N LEU A 161 2.89 -9.13 16.28
CA LEU A 161 2.15 -9.40 17.53
C LEU A 161 2.19 -8.25 18.54
N ILE A 162 3.13 -7.31 18.42
CA ILE A 162 3.23 -6.16 19.32
C ILE A 162 2.19 -5.07 18.97
N HIS A 163 1.55 -5.17 17.79
CA HIS A 163 0.63 -4.15 17.26
C HIS A 163 -0.83 -4.65 17.10
N ILE A 164 -1.15 -5.82 17.66
CA ILE A 164 -2.54 -6.32 17.78
C ILE A 164 -3.04 -6.09 19.23
#